data_2042856ff2a2901bdb71bc89b5ebfadb
#
_entry.id   2042856ff2a2901bdb71bc89b5ebfadb
#
_cell.length_a   1.000
_cell.length_b   1.000
_cell.length_c   1.000
_cell.angle_alpha   90.00
_cell.angle_beta   90.00
_cell.angle_gamma   90.00
#
_symmetry.space_group_name_H-M   'P 1'
#
loop_
_entity.id
_entity.type
_entity.pdbx_description
1 polymer ?
#
loop_
_entity_poly.entity_id
_entity_poly.type
_entity_poly.pdbx_seq_one_letter_code
_entity_poly.pdbx_strand_id
1 'polypeptide(L)'
;MAILESPSACIAAEEGVIAKAVLMPGDPLRAKFVAEHYLENPVCFNTVRNMLGYTGTYKGRKLSVMGHGMGVPSAGLYAHELYNFYGVDTIIRIGSAGGIGEDVKVRDVVLAMGASTNSHFADQYRFPGQLCATADYGLLKDAAAAAERLGVRADVGQVFTSDQFYNDNPEACLLYTSDAADDLTRVD
;
A
#
# COMPACT_ATOMS: atom_id res chain seq x y z
N MET A 1 20.77 28.22 7.70
CA MET A 1 20.20 26.97 7.12
C MET A 1 19.80 26.14 8.33
N ALA A 2 18.51 26.09 8.67
CA ALA A 2 18.06 25.26 9.78
C ALA A 2 18.37 23.80 9.44
N ILE A 3 19.12 23.14 10.29
CA ILE A 3 19.32 21.69 10.22
C ILE A 3 17.92 21.11 10.46
N LEU A 4 17.39 20.42 9.48
CA LEU A 4 16.12 19.70 9.62
C LEU A 4 16.29 18.74 10.82
N GLU A 5 15.54 18.97 11.88
CA GLU A 5 15.49 18.06 13.06
C GLU A 5 14.73 16.76 12.74
N SER A 6 14.45 16.52 11.47
CA SER A 6 13.79 15.29 11.00
C SER A 6 14.79 14.14 10.97
N PRO A 7 14.45 12.96 11.51
CA PRO A 7 15.30 11.77 11.46
C PRO A 7 15.45 11.21 10.05
N SER A 8 14.70 11.71 9.09
CA SER A 8 14.62 11.26 7.70
C SER A 8 15.01 12.35 6.72
N ALA A 9 15.68 11.96 5.62
CA ALA A 9 15.93 12.83 4.48
C ALA A 9 14.74 12.89 3.49
N CYS A 10 13.74 12.05 3.66
CA CYS A 10 12.62 11.88 2.73
C CYS A 10 11.28 12.33 3.34
N ILE A 11 11.17 12.39 4.65
CA ILE A 11 9.99 12.84 5.37
C ILE A 11 10.40 13.96 6.33
N ALA A 12 9.82 15.15 6.16
CA ALA A 12 10.11 16.32 6.98
C ALA A 12 8.96 16.61 7.95
N ALA A 13 8.57 15.61 8.74
CA ALA A 13 7.53 15.78 9.75
C ALA A 13 8.15 15.94 11.15
N GLU A 14 7.51 16.75 11.98
CA GLU A 14 7.81 16.81 13.40
C GLU A 14 7.30 15.55 14.13
N GLU A 15 7.87 15.30 15.30
CA GLU A 15 7.45 14.17 16.13
C GLU A 15 5.98 14.26 16.51
N GLY A 16 5.27 13.15 16.44
CA GLY A 16 3.85 13.08 16.78
C GLY A 16 2.87 13.67 15.74
N VAL A 17 3.35 14.29 14.67
CA VAL A 17 2.48 14.82 13.62
C VAL A 17 1.83 13.69 12.84
N ILE A 18 2.57 12.66 12.49
CA ILE A 18 2.06 11.50 11.73
C ILE A 18 1.21 10.62 12.66
N ALA A 19 0.07 10.14 12.15
CA ALA A 19 -0.80 9.24 12.89
C ALA A 19 -0.22 7.82 12.98
N LYS A 20 -0.69 7.03 13.93
CA LYS A 20 -0.33 5.61 14.08
C LYS A 20 -0.74 4.76 12.88
N ALA A 21 -1.82 5.14 12.20
CA ALA A 21 -2.29 4.51 10.98
C ALA A 21 -2.08 5.43 9.78
N VAL A 22 -1.54 4.87 8.69
CA VAL A 22 -1.25 5.60 7.45
C VAL A 22 -1.84 4.87 6.25
N LEU A 23 -2.61 5.59 5.43
CA LEU A 23 -2.97 5.13 4.10
C LEU A 23 -1.88 5.52 3.11
N MET A 24 -1.43 4.57 2.30
CA MET A 24 -0.32 4.80 1.37
C MET A 24 -0.72 4.53 -0.09
N PRO A 25 -1.17 5.55 -0.84
CA PRO A 25 -1.25 5.46 -2.30
C PRO A 25 0.15 5.58 -2.94
N GLY A 26 0.31 5.04 -4.14
CA GLY A 26 1.54 5.23 -4.93
C GLY A 26 1.71 6.69 -5.37
N ASP A 27 0.63 7.32 -5.80
CA ASP A 27 0.59 8.68 -6.32
C ASP A 27 0.41 9.71 -5.19
N PRO A 28 1.33 10.69 -5.04
CA PRO A 28 1.20 11.75 -4.05
C PRO A 28 -0.02 12.66 -4.26
N LEU A 29 -0.48 12.84 -5.50
CA LEU A 29 -1.71 13.58 -5.76
C LEU A 29 -2.95 12.81 -5.30
N ARG A 30 -2.91 11.47 -5.31
CA ARG A 30 -3.96 10.67 -4.70
C ARG A 30 -3.96 10.81 -3.18
N ALA A 31 -2.79 10.92 -2.55
CA ALA A 31 -2.72 11.23 -1.12
C ALA A 31 -3.36 12.59 -0.81
N LYS A 32 -3.07 13.61 -1.61
CA LYS A 32 -3.73 14.92 -1.52
C LYS A 32 -5.24 14.81 -1.69
N PHE A 33 -5.70 14.12 -2.72
CA PHE A 33 -7.13 13.91 -2.96
C PHE A 33 -7.84 13.27 -1.76
N VAL A 34 -7.27 12.20 -1.21
CA VAL A 34 -7.83 11.54 -0.03
C VAL A 34 -7.88 12.49 1.17
N ALA A 35 -6.82 13.26 1.38
CA ALA A 35 -6.79 14.23 2.47
C ALA A 35 -7.88 15.30 2.34
N GLU A 36 -8.01 15.90 1.17
CA GLU A 36 -8.94 17.00 0.93
C GLU A 36 -10.42 16.57 0.93
N HIS A 37 -10.71 15.33 0.55
CA HIS A 37 -12.10 14.85 0.41
C HIS A 37 -12.59 14.01 1.59
N TYR A 38 -11.70 13.41 2.37
CA TYR A 38 -12.10 12.48 3.41
C TYR A 38 -11.60 12.84 4.81
N LEU A 39 -10.56 13.66 4.94
CA LEU A 39 -10.08 14.06 6.25
C LEU A 39 -10.62 15.42 6.67
N GLU A 40 -10.99 15.53 7.93
CA GLU A 40 -11.31 16.79 8.58
C GLU A 40 -10.01 17.51 8.97
N ASN A 41 -9.91 18.80 8.66
CA ASN A 41 -8.78 19.66 8.97
C ASN A 41 -7.41 19.07 8.55
N PRO A 42 -7.22 18.65 7.30
CA PRO A 42 -5.98 18.05 6.87
C PRO A 42 -4.84 19.07 6.89
N VAL A 43 -3.71 18.69 7.48
CA VAL A 43 -2.46 19.45 7.50
C VAL A 43 -1.41 18.70 6.73
N CYS A 44 -0.78 19.37 5.76
CA CYS A 44 0.33 18.81 5.01
C CYS A 44 1.60 18.79 5.88
N PHE A 45 2.14 17.61 6.14
CA PHE A 45 3.36 17.44 6.93
C PHE A 45 4.59 17.16 6.07
N ASN A 46 4.43 16.75 4.84
CA ASN A 46 5.56 16.45 3.95
C ASN A 46 5.34 16.93 2.51
N THR A 47 6.37 17.58 1.98
CA THR A 47 6.48 17.99 0.57
C THR A 47 7.83 17.61 -0.03
N VAL A 48 8.69 16.95 0.76
CA VAL A 48 10.02 16.55 0.32
C VAL A 48 9.89 15.59 -0.88
N ARG A 49 10.65 15.82 -1.91
CA ARG A 49 10.59 15.06 -3.18
C ARG A 49 9.20 15.04 -3.82
N ASN A 50 8.36 16.04 -3.49
CA ASN A 50 6.95 16.07 -3.89
C ASN A 50 6.14 14.84 -3.41
N MET A 51 6.64 14.10 -2.42
CA MET A 51 5.93 12.98 -1.82
C MET A 51 5.01 13.52 -0.73
N LEU A 52 3.83 13.94 -1.16
CA LEU A 52 2.86 14.63 -0.31
C LEU A 52 2.33 13.71 0.80
N GLY A 53 2.34 14.23 2.02
CA GLY A 53 1.80 13.56 3.20
C GLY A 53 0.93 14.51 4.01
N TYR A 54 -0.20 14.02 4.48
CA TYR A 54 -1.20 14.78 5.21
C TYR A 54 -1.67 14.02 6.45
N THR A 55 -1.96 14.76 7.50
CA THR A 55 -2.62 14.24 8.71
C THR A 55 -3.88 15.05 8.97
N GLY A 56 -4.95 14.35 9.30
CA GLY A 56 -6.23 14.95 9.67
C GLY A 56 -7.03 14.00 10.56
N THR A 57 -8.32 14.23 10.63
CA THR A 57 -9.25 13.39 11.41
C THR A 57 -10.27 12.73 10.49
N TYR A 58 -10.53 11.46 10.70
CA TYR A 58 -11.60 10.74 10.04
C TYR A 58 -12.48 10.05 11.09
N LYS A 59 -13.75 10.43 11.14
CA LYS A 59 -14.72 9.92 12.14
C LYS A 59 -14.17 9.98 13.58
N GLY A 60 -13.56 11.11 13.94
CA GLY A 60 -13.02 11.35 15.27
C GLY A 60 -11.69 10.65 15.57
N ARG A 61 -11.05 9.99 14.59
CA ARG A 61 -9.76 9.34 14.74
C ARG A 61 -8.70 10.02 13.90
N LYS A 62 -7.52 10.24 14.47
CA LYS A 62 -6.35 10.76 13.75
C LYS A 62 -5.90 9.74 12.71
N LEU A 63 -5.77 10.19 11.46
CA LEU A 63 -5.35 9.38 10.33
C LEU A 63 -4.38 10.17 9.46
N SER A 64 -3.37 9.50 8.92
CA SER A 64 -2.48 10.08 7.93
C SER A 64 -2.65 9.40 6.57
N VAL A 65 -2.36 10.16 5.53
CA VAL A 65 -2.25 9.64 4.17
C VAL A 65 -0.99 10.20 3.53
N MET A 66 -0.19 9.36 2.90
CA MET A 66 1.07 9.76 2.29
C MET A 66 1.36 8.94 1.04
N GLY A 67 1.85 9.59 -0.03
CA GLY A 67 2.34 8.89 -1.19
C GLY A 67 3.58 8.05 -0.89
N HIS A 68 3.79 6.98 -1.66
CA HIS A 68 5.01 6.16 -1.56
C HIS A 68 5.78 6.02 -2.87
N GLY A 69 5.30 6.62 -3.96
CA GLY A 69 5.91 6.51 -5.28
C GLY A 69 5.66 5.16 -5.97
N MET A 70 6.45 4.87 -6.98
CA MET A 70 6.37 3.64 -7.76
C MET A 70 7.47 2.66 -7.35
N GLY A 71 7.15 1.37 -7.44
CA GLY A 71 8.08 0.28 -7.24
C GLY A 71 8.33 -0.10 -5.79
N VAL A 72 8.78 -1.33 -5.61
CA VAL A 72 9.05 -1.93 -4.30
C VAL A 72 10.10 -1.13 -3.50
N PRO A 73 11.22 -0.67 -4.10
CA PRO A 73 12.22 0.08 -3.34
C PRO A 73 11.69 1.39 -2.77
N SER A 74 10.88 2.14 -3.53
CA SER A 74 10.31 3.40 -3.05
C SER A 74 9.31 3.15 -1.91
N ALA A 75 8.38 2.19 -2.09
CA ALA A 75 7.44 1.81 -1.06
C ALA A 75 8.14 1.33 0.22
N GLY A 76 9.18 0.51 0.06
CA GLY A 76 9.99 0.00 1.17
C GLY A 76 10.70 1.08 1.95
N LEU A 77 11.25 2.09 1.26
CA LEU A 77 11.91 3.23 1.91
C LEU A 77 10.95 4.01 2.80
N TYR A 78 9.82 4.46 2.25
CA TYR A 78 8.85 5.25 3.02
C TYR A 78 8.20 4.44 4.15
N ALA A 79 7.88 3.17 3.93
CA ALA A 79 7.35 2.30 4.98
C ALA A 79 8.37 2.10 6.11
N HIS A 80 9.65 1.88 5.76
CA HIS A 80 10.73 1.76 6.75
C HIS A 80 10.84 2.99 7.64
N GLU A 81 10.84 4.18 7.04
CA GLU A 81 10.95 5.44 7.79
C GLU A 81 9.71 5.67 8.68
N LEU A 82 8.50 5.43 8.16
CA LEU A 82 7.27 5.58 8.92
C LEU A 82 7.25 4.67 10.17
N TYR A 83 7.63 3.40 10.02
CA TYR A 83 7.68 2.46 11.14
C TYR A 83 8.77 2.80 12.15
N ASN A 84 9.98 3.08 11.67
CA ASN A 84 11.15 3.17 12.56
C ASN A 84 11.37 4.57 13.13
N PHE A 85 10.95 5.63 12.44
CA PHE A 85 11.27 6.99 12.84
C PHE A 85 10.06 7.79 13.33
N TYR A 86 8.85 7.45 12.86
CA TYR A 86 7.65 8.20 13.18
C TYR A 86 6.63 7.42 14.01
N GLY A 87 6.99 6.23 14.46
CA GLY A 87 6.18 5.41 15.35
C GLY A 87 4.83 5.00 14.77
N VAL A 88 4.76 4.87 13.44
CA VAL A 88 3.61 4.27 12.75
C VAL A 88 3.58 2.79 13.09
N ASP A 89 2.41 2.24 13.31
CA ASP A 89 2.22 0.82 13.60
C ASP A 89 1.34 0.11 12.56
N THR A 90 0.61 0.88 11.75
CA THR A 90 -0.32 0.34 10.76
C THR A 90 -0.18 1.07 9.44
N ILE A 91 0.08 0.34 8.35
CA ILE A 91 0.07 0.86 6.98
C ILE A 91 -0.92 0.07 6.15
N ILE A 92 -1.82 0.79 5.46
CA ILE A 92 -2.70 0.21 4.45
C ILE A 92 -2.35 0.83 3.10
N ARG A 93 -1.84 0.03 2.19
CA ARG A 93 -1.58 0.48 0.83
C ARG A 93 -2.88 0.53 0.03
N ILE A 94 -3.14 1.66 -0.59
CA ILE A 94 -4.28 1.86 -1.50
C ILE A 94 -3.75 2.16 -2.90
N GLY A 95 -3.91 1.23 -3.81
CA GLY A 95 -3.34 1.31 -5.14
C GLY A 95 -4.32 0.97 -6.23
N SER A 96 -3.81 0.91 -7.45
CA SER A 96 -4.45 0.33 -8.61
C SER A 96 -3.62 -0.85 -9.10
N ALA A 97 -4.27 -1.81 -9.73
CA ALA A 97 -3.64 -2.98 -10.34
C ALA A 97 -4.32 -3.29 -11.68
N GLY A 98 -3.61 -3.97 -12.57
CA GLY A 98 -4.22 -4.59 -13.73
C GLY A 98 -4.98 -5.85 -13.32
N GLY A 99 -6.18 -6.05 -13.88
CA GLY A 99 -6.91 -7.30 -13.70
C GLY A 99 -6.33 -8.37 -14.61
N ILE A 100 -6.06 -9.56 -14.07
CA ILE A 100 -5.54 -10.71 -14.83
C ILE A 100 -6.63 -11.77 -14.97
N GLY A 101 -7.48 -11.95 -13.96
CA GLY A 101 -8.57 -12.92 -13.98
C GLY A 101 -9.67 -12.54 -14.98
N GLU A 102 -10.29 -13.54 -15.60
CA GLU A 102 -11.36 -13.34 -16.60
C GLU A 102 -12.60 -12.65 -16.03
N ASP A 103 -12.87 -12.86 -14.72
CA ASP A 103 -14.02 -12.30 -14.03
C ASP A 103 -13.77 -10.90 -13.44
N VAL A 104 -12.52 -10.41 -13.48
CA VAL A 104 -12.14 -9.11 -12.92
C VAL A 104 -12.54 -7.99 -13.88
N LYS A 105 -13.27 -7.02 -13.38
CA LYS A 105 -13.75 -5.87 -14.14
C LYS A 105 -13.12 -4.58 -13.65
N VAL A 106 -13.11 -3.58 -14.52
CA VAL A 106 -12.69 -2.22 -14.14
C VAL A 106 -13.56 -1.72 -12.98
N ARG A 107 -12.93 -1.22 -11.92
CA ARG A 107 -13.50 -0.76 -10.65
C ARG A 107 -13.80 -1.86 -9.63
N ASP A 108 -13.49 -3.12 -9.91
CA ASP A 108 -13.50 -4.12 -8.85
C ASP A 108 -12.42 -3.82 -7.82
N VAL A 109 -12.70 -4.14 -6.58
CA VAL A 109 -11.76 -3.97 -5.47
C VAL A 109 -11.13 -5.32 -5.17
N VAL A 110 -9.81 -5.36 -5.08
CA VAL A 110 -9.07 -6.55 -4.66
C VAL A 110 -8.45 -6.27 -3.29
N LEU A 111 -8.76 -7.12 -2.34
CA LEU A 111 -8.16 -7.14 -1.00
C LEU A 111 -7.04 -8.18 -1.01
N ALA A 112 -5.80 -7.71 -1.10
CA ALA A 112 -4.64 -8.57 -1.19
C ALA A 112 -4.40 -9.30 0.14
N MET A 113 -4.56 -10.63 0.13
CA MET A 113 -4.18 -11.49 1.25
C MET A 113 -2.71 -11.89 1.21
N GLY A 114 -2.11 -11.89 0.03
CA GLY A 114 -0.70 -12.18 -0.19
C GLY A 114 -0.20 -11.50 -1.46
N ALA A 115 1.11 -11.36 -1.56
CA ALA A 115 1.77 -10.80 -2.73
C ALA A 115 2.90 -11.70 -3.20
N SER A 116 2.79 -12.18 -4.44
CA SER A 116 3.88 -12.83 -5.14
C SER A 116 4.74 -11.80 -5.88
N THR A 117 6.01 -12.09 -6.08
CA THR A 117 6.92 -11.17 -6.76
C THR A 117 8.04 -11.91 -7.49
N ASN A 118 8.53 -11.29 -8.56
CA ASN A 118 9.79 -11.62 -9.19
C ASN A 118 10.93 -10.66 -8.80
N SER A 119 10.66 -9.76 -7.85
CA SER A 119 11.67 -8.82 -7.34
C SER A 119 12.64 -9.51 -6.39
N HIS A 120 13.90 -9.18 -6.52
CA HIS A 120 14.97 -9.57 -5.60
C HIS A 120 15.14 -8.59 -4.42
N PHE A 121 14.23 -7.66 -4.24
CA PHE A 121 14.31 -6.65 -3.18
C PHE A 121 14.42 -7.29 -1.78
N ALA A 122 13.72 -8.40 -1.53
CA ALA A 122 13.73 -9.07 -0.24
C ALA A 122 15.07 -9.78 0.09
N ASP A 123 15.92 -10.05 -0.90
CA ASP A 123 17.21 -10.75 -0.70
C ASP A 123 18.14 -9.96 0.24
N GLN A 124 18.03 -8.64 0.25
CA GLN A 124 18.80 -7.77 1.14
C GLN A 124 18.56 -8.06 2.63
N TYR A 125 17.41 -8.60 3.00
CA TYR A 125 17.10 -8.97 4.38
C TYR A 125 17.72 -10.30 4.81
N ARG A 126 18.36 -11.03 3.88
CA ARG A 126 19.08 -12.30 4.13
C ARG A 126 18.22 -13.33 4.86
N PHE A 127 16.94 -13.35 4.57
CA PHE A 127 16.04 -14.36 5.12
C PHE A 127 16.44 -15.74 4.58
N PRO A 128 16.59 -16.77 5.44
CA PRO A 128 17.01 -18.10 5.00
C PRO A 128 15.83 -18.86 4.36
N GLY A 129 15.42 -18.45 3.15
CA GLY A 129 14.28 -19.00 2.43
C GLY A 129 13.60 -17.93 1.57
N GLN A 130 12.37 -18.20 1.16
CA GLN A 130 11.54 -17.23 0.45
C GLN A 130 10.58 -16.54 1.42
N LEU A 131 10.55 -15.21 1.36
CA LEU A 131 9.61 -14.43 2.17
C LEU A 131 8.20 -14.55 1.58
N CYS A 132 7.26 -15.04 2.37
CA CYS A 132 5.85 -15.01 2.03
C CYS A 132 5.25 -13.68 2.52
N ALA A 133 5.02 -12.75 1.59
CA ALA A 133 4.42 -11.47 1.91
C ALA A 133 2.91 -11.62 2.09
N THR A 134 2.44 -11.63 3.32
CA THR A 134 1.01 -11.74 3.67
C THR A 134 0.51 -10.48 4.33
N ALA A 135 -0.78 -10.18 4.12
CA ALA A 135 -1.45 -9.10 4.83
C ALA A 135 -1.68 -9.47 6.30
N ASP A 136 -1.82 -8.45 7.15
CA ASP A 136 -2.36 -8.65 8.50
C ASP A 136 -3.81 -9.15 8.41
N TYR A 137 -4.09 -10.28 9.04
CA TYR A 137 -5.40 -10.93 8.98
C TYR A 137 -6.52 -10.05 9.58
N GLY A 138 -6.23 -9.32 10.65
CA GLY A 138 -7.21 -8.44 11.28
C GLY A 138 -7.65 -7.32 10.34
N LEU A 139 -6.67 -6.65 9.73
CA LEU A 139 -6.94 -5.58 8.75
C LEU A 139 -7.66 -6.10 7.51
N LEU A 140 -7.26 -7.26 7.00
CA LEU A 140 -7.90 -7.89 5.84
C LEU A 140 -9.37 -8.23 6.11
N LYS A 141 -9.65 -8.87 7.24
CA LYS A 141 -11.00 -9.20 7.70
C LYS A 141 -11.87 -7.95 7.86
N ASP A 142 -11.32 -6.90 8.47
CA ASP A 142 -12.06 -5.65 8.69
C ASP A 142 -12.35 -4.94 7.36
N ALA A 143 -11.41 -4.99 6.41
CA ALA A 143 -11.60 -4.44 5.07
C ALA A 143 -12.70 -5.20 4.31
N ALA A 144 -12.70 -6.54 4.35
CA ALA A 144 -13.73 -7.36 3.74
C ALA A 144 -15.12 -7.06 4.33
N ALA A 145 -15.23 -7.02 5.65
CA ALA A 145 -16.47 -6.66 6.33
C ALA A 145 -16.93 -5.21 6.01
N ALA A 146 -15.98 -4.29 5.77
CA ALA A 146 -16.32 -2.93 5.36
C ALA A 146 -16.87 -2.90 3.92
N ALA A 147 -16.27 -3.66 3.00
CA ALA A 147 -16.75 -3.78 1.62
C ALA A 147 -18.18 -4.33 1.59
N GLU A 148 -18.45 -5.38 2.36
CA GLU A 148 -19.78 -5.97 2.49
C GLU A 148 -20.82 -4.95 3.01
N ARG A 149 -20.50 -4.24 4.10
CA ARG A 149 -21.39 -3.19 4.64
C ARG A 149 -21.68 -2.05 3.67
N LEU A 150 -20.75 -1.76 2.78
CA LEU A 150 -20.88 -0.70 1.78
C LEU A 150 -21.50 -1.19 0.47
N GLY A 151 -21.78 -2.48 0.34
CA GLY A 151 -22.26 -3.08 -0.90
C GLY A 151 -21.25 -3.01 -2.04
N VAL A 152 -19.95 -2.94 -1.72
CA VAL A 152 -18.87 -2.91 -2.70
C VAL A 152 -18.40 -4.34 -2.96
N ARG A 153 -18.41 -4.76 -4.23
CA ARG A 153 -17.79 -6.03 -4.61
C ARG A 153 -16.29 -5.96 -4.33
N ALA A 154 -15.80 -6.87 -3.51
CA ALA A 154 -14.39 -6.99 -3.20
C ALA A 154 -13.98 -8.46 -3.21
N ASP A 155 -12.97 -8.78 -4.01
CA ASP A 155 -12.40 -10.11 -4.10
C ASP A 155 -11.17 -10.20 -3.20
N VAL A 156 -11.09 -11.23 -2.36
CA VAL A 156 -9.93 -11.50 -1.52
C VAL A 156 -9.04 -12.49 -2.24
N GLY A 157 -7.80 -12.10 -2.51
CA GLY A 157 -6.91 -12.96 -3.30
C GLY A 157 -5.46 -12.49 -3.29
N GLN A 158 -4.66 -13.13 -4.11
CA GLN A 158 -3.26 -12.76 -4.29
C GLN A 158 -3.10 -11.64 -5.31
N VAL A 159 -2.05 -10.83 -5.12
CA VAL A 159 -1.59 -9.87 -6.11
C VAL A 159 -0.16 -10.22 -6.52
N PHE A 160 0.20 -9.85 -7.73
CA PHE A 160 1.56 -9.96 -8.20
C PHE A 160 2.19 -8.58 -8.33
N THR A 161 3.43 -8.43 -7.88
CA THR A 161 4.22 -7.22 -8.05
C THR A 161 5.53 -7.52 -8.75
N SER A 162 5.95 -6.64 -9.66
CA SER A 162 7.16 -6.78 -10.47
C SER A 162 7.95 -5.48 -10.45
N ASP A 163 9.28 -5.58 -10.55
CA ASP A 163 10.15 -4.41 -10.73
C ASP A 163 10.03 -3.84 -12.16
N GLN A 164 9.58 -4.65 -13.11
CA GLN A 164 9.37 -4.26 -14.49
C GLN A 164 7.87 -4.07 -14.77
N PHE A 165 7.49 -2.87 -15.19
CA PHE A 165 6.08 -2.56 -15.50
C PHE A 165 5.66 -3.10 -16.87
N TYR A 166 6.52 -2.97 -17.88
CA TYR A 166 6.27 -3.49 -19.21
C TYR A 166 7.01 -4.82 -19.38
N ASN A 167 6.27 -5.88 -19.64
CA ASN A 167 6.81 -7.21 -19.88
C ASN A 167 6.56 -7.61 -21.33
N ASP A 168 7.64 -7.95 -22.04
CA ASP A 168 7.59 -8.37 -23.45
C ASP A 168 7.10 -9.82 -23.64
N ASN A 169 6.94 -10.58 -22.54
CA ASN A 169 6.43 -11.94 -22.58
C ASN A 169 4.92 -11.95 -22.28
N PRO A 170 4.06 -12.09 -23.31
CA PRO A 170 2.60 -12.14 -23.12
C PRO A 170 2.14 -13.37 -22.30
N GLU A 171 2.94 -14.45 -22.29
CA GLU A 171 2.63 -15.67 -21.51
C GLU A 171 2.95 -15.52 -20.02
N ALA A 172 3.78 -14.56 -19.65
CA ALA A 172 4.13 -14.35 -18.23
C ALA A 172 2.88 -14.05 -17.38
N CYS A 173 1.89 -13.36 -17.93
CA CYS A 173 0.63 -13.11 -17.23
C CYS A 173 -0.18 -14.39 -17.04
N LEU A 174 -0.15 -15.32 -18.01
CA LEU A 174 -0.90 -16.57 -17.95
C LEU A 174 -0.30 -17.57 -16.96
N LEU A 175 1.02 -17.58 -16.80
CA LEU A 175 1.70 -18.43 -15.81
C LEU A 175 1.30 -18.11 -14.36
N TYR A 176 0.89 -16.89 -14.08
CA TYR A 176 0.43 -16.49 -12.74
C TYR A 176 -1.07 -16.72 -12.51
N THR A 177 -1.83 -17.03 -13.56
CA THR A 177 -3.28 -17.26 -13.47
C THR A 177 -3.66 -18.73 -13.52
N SER A 178 -2.82 -19.59 -14.10
CA SER A 178 -3.22 -20.97 -14.41
C SER A 178 -2.86 -22.02 -13.37
N ASP A 179 -1.90 -21.77 -12.45
CA ASP A 179 -1.36 -22.87 -11.63
C ASP A 179 -1.37 -22.63 -10.11
N ALA A 180 -1.51 -21.39 -9.64
CA ALA A 180 -1.51 -21.10 -8.22
C ALA A 180 -2.76 -20.34 -7.76
N ALA A 181 -3.50 -19.72 -8.68
CA ALA A 181 -4.64 -18.89 -8.35
C ALA A 181 -5.96 -19.68 -8.37
N ASP A 182 -6.08 -20.72 -9.19
CA ASP A 182 -7.32 -21.49 -9.31
C ASP A 182 -7.64 -22.34 -8.07
N ASP A 183 -6.62 -22.78 -7.32
CA ASP A 183 -6.80 -23.58 -6.10
C ASP A 183 -6.99 -22.71 -4.84
N LEU A 184 -6.66 -21.44 -4.87
CA LEU A 184 -6.70 -20.55 -3.70
C LEU A 184 -7.79 -19.46 -3.78
N THR A 185 -8.43 -19.27 -4.92
CA THR A 185 -9.49 -18.26 -5.10
C THR A 185 -10.91 -18.82 -4.98
N ARG A 186 -11.08 -20.12 -4.83
CA ARG A 186 -12.36 -20.74 -4.49
C ARG A 186 -12.39 -21.12 -3.03
N VAL A 187 -12.86 -20.20 -2.20
CA VAL A 187 -13.46 -20.54 -0.92
C VAL A 187 -14.96 -20.46 -1.16
N ASP A 188 -15.59 -21.64 -1.32
CA ASP A 188 -17.04 -21.79 -1.31
C ASP A 188 -17.63 -21.33 0.04
#